data_e6fde011b42ddca5665aac6b22268e94
#
_entry.id   e6fde011b42ddca5665aac6b22268e94
#
_cell.length_a   1.000
_cell.length_b   1.000
_cell.length_c   1.000
_cell.angle_alpha   90.00
_cell.angle_beta   90.00
_cell.angle_gamma   90.00
#
_symmetry.space_group_name_H-M   'P 1'
#
loop_
_entity.id
_entity.type
_entity.pdbx_description
1 polymer ?
#
loop_
_entity_poly.entity_id
_entity_poly.type
_entity_poly.pdbx_seq_one_letter_code
_entity_poly.pdbx_strand_id
1 'polypeptide(L)'
;YGLIVIDPEKIQDNETFSPVVFTDLYVNGTQMNPQMEDSPLKQSLAYSDEITLKFFQNSFLIDFSTFDYSDSGHTKYMYWLENYDQGWSAPSPLNFASFKYLNPGTYILHVKSSNGSGVWNDSETTLKIVIVPPFWKTTWAMLGYVLLLIIALYFAFRIVRNFNGLRNRINVEKQLTEYKLVFFTNISHEFRTPLTLIQGALEKIQRVTDIPRELIYPLKTMDKSTQRMLRLINQLL
;
A
#
# COMPACT_ATOMS: atom_id res chain seq x y z
N TYR A 1 76.57 3.85 36.66
CA TYR A 1 75.54 2.80 36.56
C TYR A 1 74.73 2.88 37.86
N GLY A 2 73.46 3.28 37.75
CA GLY A 2 72.53 3.32 38.87
C GLY A 2 71.77 2.00 38.97
N LEU A 3 71.59 1.48 40.18
CA LEU A 3 70.76 0.33 40.49
C LEU A 3 69.34 0.83 40.77
N ILE A 4 68.37 0.41 40.01
CA ILE A 4 66.93 0.68 40.26
C ILE A 4 66.45 -0.51 41.12
N VAL A 5 66.12 -0.27 42.40
CA VAL A 5 65.46 -1.26 43.24
C VAL A 5 63.98 -1.01 43.22
N ILE A 6 63.24 -1.93 42.66
CA ILE A 6 61.74 -1.90 42.62
C ILE A 6 61.30 -2.76 43.82
N ASP A 7 60.53 -2.20 44.71
CA ASP A 7 59.88 -2.89 45.81
C ASP A 7 58.49 -3.34 45.32
N PRO A 8 58.23 -4.65 45.08
CA PRO A 8 56.98 -5.14 44.53
C PRO A 8 55.77 -4.88 45.45
N GLU A 9 55.98 -4.74 46.77
CA GLU A 9 54.90 -4.49 47.72
C GLU A 9 54.45 -3.03 47.75
N LYS A 10 55.18 -2.12 47.10
CA LYS A 10 54.82 -0.70 46.92
C LYS A 10 54.25 -0.36 45.57
N ILE A 11 54.12 -1.34 44.70
CA ILE A 11 53.37 -1.15 43.41
C ILE A 11 51.90 -1.14 43.80
N GLN A 12 51.35 0.04 43.95
CA GLN A 12 49.88 0.22 44.06
C GLN A 12 49.27 0.13 42.67
N ASP A 13 48.27 -0.74 42.52
CA ASP A 13 47.44 -0.75 41.30
C ASP A 13 46.80 0.62 41.14
N ASN A 14 46.83 1.14 39.91
CA ASN A 14 46.23 2.43 39.64
C ASN A 14 44.67 2.25 39.65
N GLU A 15 44.05 2.65 40.76
CA GLU A 15 42.59 2.60 40.93
C GLU A 15 41.88 3.79 40.24
N THR A 16 42.62 4.65 39.51
CA THR A 16 41.99 5.76 38.80
C THR A 16 41.31 5.26 37.53
N PHE A 17 40.03 5.53 37.40
CA PHE A 17 39.23 5.23 36.22
C PHE A 17 38.91 6.50 35.50
N SER A 18 39.21 6.56 34.19
CA SER A 18 38.72 7.61 33.31
C SER A 18 37.37 7.20 32.75
N PRO A 19 36.36 8.08 32.73
CA PRO A 19 35.06 7.76 32.14
C PRO A 19 35.20 7.51 30.64
N VAL A 20 34.37 6.63 30.10
CA VAL A 20 34.22 6.45 28.67
C VAL A 20 33.48 7.66 28.09
N VAL A 21 33.95 8.18 26.96
CA VAL A 21 33.30 9.28 26.23
C VAL A 21 33.03 8.81 24.81
N PHE A 22 31.83 9.08 24.30
CA PHE A 22 31.51 8.85 22.91
C PHE A 22 32.13 9.94 22.04
N THR A 23 32.94 9.55 21.06
CA THR A 23 33.72 10.51 20.26
C THR A 23 33.09 10.79 18.92
N ASP A 24 32.82 9.77 18.14
CA ASP A 24 32.38 9.91 16.76
C ASP A 24 31.17 9.00 16.45
N LEU A 25 30.32 9.47 15.55
CA LEU A 25 29.19 8.74 15.00
C LEU A 25 29.35 8.60 13.49
N TYR A 26 29.31 7.38 13.02
CA TYR A 26 29.25 7.08 11.59
C TYR A 26 27.88 6.50 11.24
N VAL A 27 27.23 7.05 10.24
CA VAL A 27 25.94 6.56 9.73
C VAL A 27 26.14 6.15 8.28
N ASN A 28 25.80 4.89 7.97
CA ASN A 28 26.02 4.30 6.63
C ASN A 28 27.45 4.48 6.11
N GLY A 29 28.44 4.46 7.02
CA GLY A 29 29.87 4.63 6.68
C GLY A 29 30.36 6.07 6.55
N THR A 30 29.48 7.06 6.74
CA THR A 30 29.84 8.48 6.72
C THR A 30 29.91 9.05 8.13
N GLN A 31 31.00 9.70 8.47
CA GLN A 31 31.15 10.39 9.76
C GLN A 31 30.18 11.56 9.85
N MET A 32 29.43 11.63 10.94
CA MET A 32 28.44 12.69 11.18
C MET A 32 29.00 13.77 12.07
N ASN A 33 28.73 15.02 11.71
CA ASN A 33 29.01 16.15 12.58
C ASN A 33 27.77 17.09 12.64
N PRO A 34 27.64 17.92 13.68
CA PRO A 34 26.48 18.77 13.90
C PRO A 34 26.18 19.79 12.78
N GLN A 35 27.13 20.07 11.91
CA GLN A 35 26.98 21.08 10.84
C GLN A 35 26.41 20.48 9.54
N MET A 36 26.30 19.16 9.43
CA MET A 36 25.74 18.49 8.25
C MET A 36 24.21 18.60 8.24
N GLU A 37 23.63 18.83 7.08
CA GLU A 37 22.17 19.03 6.89
C GLU A 37 21.32 17.85 7.36
N ASP A 38 21.80 16.62 7.17
CA ASP A 38 21.12 15.37 7.59
C ASP A 38 21.70 14.72 8.86
N SER A 39 22.46 15.51 9.64
CA SER A 39 23.07 14.98 10.86
C SER A 39 22.03 14.71 11.94
N PRO A 40 22.10 13.52 12.59
CA PRO A 40 21.32 13.25 13.79
C PRO A 40 21.85 13.98 15.03
N LEU A 41 23.04 14.62 14.91
CA LEU A 41 23.70 15.30 16.00
C LEU A 41 23.34 16.78 16.03
N LYS A 42 22.83 17.26 17.16
CA LYS A 42 22.59 18.69 17.42
C LYS A 42 23.82 19.37 18.00
N GLN A 43 24.69 18.62 18.65
CA GLN A 43 25.95 19.02 19.26
C GLN A 43 26.94 17.87 19.14
N SER A 44 28.19 18.04 19.60
CA SER A 44 29.17 16.95 19.63
C SER A 44 28.61 15.74 20.38
N LEU A 45 28.90 14.54 19.89
CA LEU A 45 28.43 13.28 20.49
C LEU A 45 28.84 13.14 21.96
N ALA A 46 30.03 13.66 22.30
CA ALA A 46 30.56 13.65 23.68
C ALA A 46 29.67 14.38 24.72
N TYR A 47 28.79 15.28 24.25
CA TYR A 47 27.88 16.05 25.12
C TYR A 47 26.41 15.70 24.86
N SER A 48 26.14 14.62 24.13
CA SER A 48 24.80 14.21 23.76
C SER A 48 24.37 12.98 24.56
N ASP A 49 23.28 13.11 25.32
CA ASP A 49 22.69 11.99 26.05
C ASP A 49 21.72 11.18 25.15
N GLU A 50 21.26 11.80 24.06
CA GLU A 50 20.31 11.18 23.13
C GLU A 50 20.62 11.57 21.69
N ILE A 51 20.52 10.60 20.78
CA ILE A 51 20.56 10.80 19.33
C ILE A 51 19.27 10.26 18.68
N THR A 52 18.77 10.96 17.65
CA THR A 52 17.60 10.54 16.90
C THR A 52 17.98 10.24 15.46
N LEU A 53 17.88 8.98 15.08
CA LEU A 53 18.17 8.48 13.73
C LEU A 53 16.89 8.34 12.91
N LYS A 54 16.96 8.71 11.64
CA LYS A 54 15.89 8.46 10.68
C LYS A 54 15.86 6.97 10.32
N PHE A 55 14.72 6.46 9.86
CA PHE A 55 14.56 5.02 9.53
C PHE A 55 15.60 4.47 8.54
N PHE A 56 16.16 5.30 7.66
CA PHE A 56 17.20 4.93 6.71
C PHE A 56 18.63 5.08 7.27
N GLN A 57 18.76 5.63 8.47
CA GLN A 57 20.02 5.79 9.22
C GLN A 57 20.19 4.65 10.24
N ASN A 58 19.66 3.48 9.97
CA ASN A 58 19.57 2.34 10.89
C ASN A 58 20.81 1.43 10.92
N SER A 59 21.86 1.84 10.22
CA SER A 59 23.18 1.19 10.24
C SER A 59 24.21 2.22 10.64
N PHE A 60 24.77 2.08 11.84
CA PHE A 60 25.66 3.07 12.41
C PHE A 60 26.78 2.41 13.23
N LEU A 61 27.84 3.18 13.44
CA LEU A 61 28.98 2.85 14.28
C LEU A 61 29.24 4.03 15.19
N ILE A 62 29.51 3.74 16.45
CA ILE A 62 29.81 4.73 17.48
C ILE A 62 31.19 4.42 18.00
N ASP A 63 32.11 5.39 17.87
CA ASP A 63 33.41 5.36 18.50
C ASP A 63 33.32 5.91 19.91
N PHE A 64 34.11 5.34 20.79
CA PHE A 64 34.23 5.77 22.18
C PHE A 64 35.67 5.61 22.64
N SER A 65 36.06 6.38 23.63
CA SER A 65 37.41 6.33 24.17
C SER A 65 37.42 6.68 25.65
N THR A 66 38.38 6.17 26.35
CA THR A 66 38.78 6.72 27.65
C THR A 66 39.98 7.66 27.45
N PHE A 67 40.03 8.79 28.16
CA PHE A 67 41.14 9.69 28.11
C PHE A 67 42.26 9.28 29.14
N ASP A 68 42.39 7.98 29.34
CA ASP A 68 43.50 7.46 30.16
C ASP A 68 44.70 7.22 29.26
N TYR A 69 45.69 8.11 29.40
CA TYR A 69 46.96 8.04 28.66
C TYR A 69 48.05 7.24 29.41
N SER A 70 47.77 6.78 30.62
CA SER A 70 48.78 6.08 31.47
C SER A 70 49.13 4.69 30.96
N ASP A 71 48.16 3.99 30.33
CA ASP A 71 48.38 2.66 29.75
C ASP A 71 47.37 2.36 28.61
N SER A 72 47.40 3.19 27.55
CA SER A 72 46.45 3.14 26.44
C SER A 72 46.50 1.84 25.62
N GLY A 73 47.52 0.99 25.78
CA GLY A 73 47.66 -0.26 25.02
C GLY A 73 46.91 -1.46 25.61
N HIS A 74 46.48 -1.40 26.85
CA HIS A 74 45.88 -2.55 27.58
C HIS A 74 44.41 -2.33 27.94
N THR A 75 43.85 -1.15 27.68
CA THR A 75 42.43 -0.84 27.91
C THR A 75 41.53 -1.73 27.06
N LYS A 76 40.54 -2.35 27.69
CA LYS A 76 39.49 -3.13 27.03
C LYS A 76 38.14 -2.48 27.27
N TYR A 77 37.26 -2.69 26.30
CA TYR A 77 35.90 -2.17 26.33
C TYR A 77 34.90 -3.32 26.26
N MET A 78 33.76 -3.16 26.91
CA MET A 78 32.57 -3.94 26.72
C MET A 78 31.39 -2.99 26.47
N TYR A 79 30.51 -3.39 25.60
CA TYR A 79 29.26 -2.66 25.32
C TYR A 79 28.08 -3.59 25.33
N TRP A 80 26.91 -3.03 25.53
CA TRP A 80 25.63 -3.70 25.48
C TRP A 80 24.56 -2.72 24.97
N LEU A 81 23.84 -3.11 23.93
CA LEU A 81 22.71 -2.34 23.41
C LEU A 81 21.43 -2.93 23.98
N GLU A 82 20.81 -2.22 24.91
CA GLU A 82 19.53 -2.61 25.50
C GLU A 82 18.44 -2.68 24.42
N ASN A 83 17.53 -3.63 24.51
CA ASN A 83 16.49 -3.99 23.53
C ASN A 83 17.01 -4.59 22.21
N TYR A 84 18.30 -4.92 22.13
CA TYR A 84 18.89 -5.59 20.96
C TYR A 84 19.78 -6.77 21.37
N ASP A 85 20.77 -6.54 22.23
CA ASP A 85 21.69 -7.57 22.69
C ASP A 85 21.10 -8.31 23.90
N GLN A 86 21.51 -9.57 24.10
CA GLN A 86 21.13 -10.36 25.29
C GLN A 86 21.96 -10.02 26.53
N GLY A 87 23.00 -9.23 26.40
CA GLY A 87 23.91 -8.82 27.48
C GLY A 87 25.18 -8.19 26.96
N TRP A 88 26.17 -8.06 27.85
CA TRP A 88 27.46 -7.46 27.54
C TRP A 88 28.25 -8.24 26.48
N SER A 89 28.87 -7.50 25.56
CA SER A 89 29.80 -8.04 24.59
C SER A 89 31.04 -8.66 25.28
N ALA A 90 31.78 -9.51 24.58
CA ALA A 90 33.07 -9.96 25.07
C ALA A 90 34.04 -8.77 25.18
N PRO A 91 34.94 -8.78 26.21
CA PRO A 91 35.98 -7.77 26.33
C PRO A 91 36.85 -7.67 25.07
N SER A 92 36.98 -6.46 24.53
CA SER A 92 37.72 -6.21 23.29
C SER A 92 38.56 -4.94 23.39
N PRO A 93 39.74 -4.89 22.78
CA PRO A 93 40.50 -3.65 22.64
C PRO A 93 39.92 -2.67 21.61
N LEU A 94 38.88 -3.10 20.84
CA LEU A 94 38.21 -2.26 19.88
C LEU A 94 37.37 -1.20 20.60
N ASN A 95 37.57 0.03 20.24
CA ASN A 95 36.95 1.20 20.85
C ASN A 95 35.72 1.70 20.06
N PHE A 96 34.99 0.78 19.43
CA PHE A 96 33.76 1.09 18.71
C PHE A 96 32.71 -0.01 18.86
N ALA A 97 31.44 0.39 18.70
CA ALA A 97 30.30 -0.50 18.59
C ALA A 97 29.62 -0.27 17.24
N SER A 98 29.36 -1.34 16.49
CA SER A 98 28.74 -1.28 15.15
C SER A 98 27.45 -2.07 15.12
N PHE A 99 26.40 -1.41 14.65
CA PHE A 99 25.05 -1.97 14.53
C PHE A 99 24.55 -1.81 13.11
N LYS A 100 23.85 -2.84 12.60
CA LYS A 100 23.35 -2.85 11.23
C LYS A 100 21.87 -3.24 11.19
N TYR A 101 21.09 -2.49 10.40
CA TYR A 101 19.70 -2.78 10.12
C TYR A 101 18.80 -2.88 11.37
N LEU A 102 19.01 -1.98 12.35
CA LEU A 102 18.16 -1.93 13.53
C LEU A 102 16.72 -1.53 13.13
N ASN A 103 15.76 -2.14 13.81
CA ASN A 103 14.36 -1.76 13.65
C ASN A 103 14.08 -0.39 14.29
N PRO A 104 13.05 0.33 13.85
CA PRO A 104 12.57 1.51 14.57
C PRO A 104 12.24 1.18 16.02
N GLY A 105 12.73 2.01 16.94
CA GLY A 105 12.59 1.78 18.38
C GLY A 105 13.54 2.65 19.19
N THR A 106 13.52 2.46 20.50
CA THR A 106 14.41 3.14 21.43
C THR A 106 15.38 2.11 22.01
N TYR A 107 16.66 2.43 21.96
CA TYR A 107 17.77 1.62 22.45
C TYR A 107 18.61 2.44 23.41
N ILE A 108 19.30 1.80 24.33
CA ILE A 108 20.27 2.43 25.20
C ILE A 108 21.60 1.68 25.04
N LEU A 109 22.60 2.38 24.55
CA LEU A 109 23.97 1.85 24.46
C LEU A 109 24.68 2.08 25.77
N HIS A 110 25.09 1.00 26.41
CA HIS A 110 25.92 0.99 27.62
C HIS A 110 27.34 0.64 27.24
N VAL A 111 28.31 1.40 27.70
CA VAL A 111 29.71 1.13 27.45
C VAL A 111 30.48 1.24 28.77
N LYS A 112 31.38 0.31 29.04
CA LYS A 112 32.34 0.38 30.13
C LYS A 112 33.73 -0.05 29.68
N SER A 113 34.73 0.40 30.38
CA SER A 113 36.15 0.12 30.12
C SER A 113 36.85 -0.51 31.30
N SER A 114 37.92 -1.25 31.03
CA SER A 114 38.90 -1.61 32.03
C SER A 114 40.04 -0.60 32.04
N ASN A 115 40.74 -0.50 33.18
CA ASN A 115 42.05 0.17 33.22
C ASN A 115 43.14 -0.74 32.64
N GLY A 116 44.39 -0.25 32.59
CA GLY A 116 45.55 -1.00 32.11
C GLY A 116 45.88 -2.23 32.93
N SER A 117 45.48 -2.28 34.20
CA SER A 117 45.64 -3.44 35.09
C SER A 117 44.53 -4.49 34.90
N GLY A 118 43.57 -4.27 33.99
CA GLY A 118 42.47 -5.20 33.71
C GLY A 118 41.30 -5.11 34.70
N VAL A 119 41.28 -4.14 35.58
CA VAL A 119 40.18 -3.89 36.52
C VAL A 119 39.07 -3.10 35.77
N TRP A 120 37.82 -3.57 35.89
CA TRP A 120 36.68 -2.94 35.23
C TRP A 120 36.15 -1.75 36.03
N ASN A 121 35.78 -0.69 35.30
CA ASN A 121 35.10 0.43 35.92
C ASN A 121 33.62 0.04 36.16
N ASP A 122 33.14 0.27 37.39
CA ASP A 122 31.73 0.05 37.75
C ASP A 122 30.80 1.12 37.16
N SER A 123 31.35 2.29 36.83
CA SER A 123 30.60 3.36 36.18
C SER A 123 30.49 3.09 34.68
N GLU A 124 29.26 3.00 34.18
CA GLU A 124 28.98 2.87 32.76
C GLU A 124 28.59 4.22 32.16
N THR A 125 28.95 4.42 30.89
CA THR A 125 28.49 5.57 30.10
C THR A 125 27.36 5.11 29.18
N THR A 126 26.28 5.86 29.16
CA THR A 126 25.08 5.49 28.39
C THR A 126 24.76 6.52 27.32
N LEU A 127 24.23 6.06 26.19
CA LEU A 127 23.72 6.88 25.09
C LEU A 127 22.37 6.34 24.64
N LYS A 128 21.33 7.18 24.70
CA LYS A 128 20.02 6.83 24.19
C LYS A 128 19.95 7.03 22.69
N ILE A 129 19.49 6.00 21.96
CA ILE A 129 19.40 5.97 20.51
C ILE A 129 17.94 5.73 20.13
N VAL A 130 17.33 6.69 19.45
CA VAL A 130 15.95 6.61 18.98
C VAL A 130 15.94 6.50 17.46
N ILE A 131 15.43 5.39 16.93
CA ILE A 131 15.24 5.21 15.50
C ILE A 131 13.77 5.43 15.19
N VAL A 132 13.45 6.51 14.46
CA VAL A 132 12.06 6.86 14.14
C VAL A 132 11.53 5.99 13.00
N PRO A 133 10.27 5.52 13.10
CA PRO A 133 9.65 4.77 12.02
C PRO A 133 9.42 5.65 10.78
N PRO A 134 9.37 5.05 9.57
CA PRO A 134 9.04 5.79 8.36
C PRO A 134 7.60 6.31 8.43
N PHE A 135 7.35 7.47 7.79
CA PHE A 135 6.06 8.18 7.85
C PHE A 135 4.87 7.31 7.39
N TRP A 136 5.09 6.38 6.45
CA TRP A 136 4.02 5.49 5.96
C TRP A 136 3.61 4.37 6.94
N LYS A 137 4.38 4.14 8.00
CA LYS A 137 4.03 3.23 9.12
C LYS A 137 3.45 3.96 10.32
N THR A 138 3.24 5.27 10.23
CA THR A 138 2.63 6.03 11.32
C THR A 138 1.13 5.75 11.41
N THR A 139 0.55 5.93 12.59
CA THR A 139 -0.89 5.75 12.84
C THR A 139 -1.74 6.60 11.88
N TRP A 140 -1.30 7.82 11.58
CA TRP A 140 -1.98 8.72 10.66
C TRP A 140 -1.98 8.21 9.21
N ALA A 141 -0.87 7.62 8.76
CA ALA A 141 -0.80 7.00 7.44
C ALA A 141 -1.73 5.78 7.34
N MET A 142 -1.80 4.95 8.39
CA MET A 142 -2.74 3.82 8.44
C MET A 142 -4.20 4.26 8.35
N LEU A 143 -4.59 5.32 9.08
CA LEU A 143 -5.93 5.90 8.97
C LEU A 143 -6.20 6.41 7.55
N GLY A 144 -5.22 7.04 6.91
CA GLY A 144 -5.29 7.47 5.51
C GLY A 144 -5.55 6.30 4.55
N TYR A 145 -4.86 5.18 4.72
CA TYR A 145 -5.06 3.98 3.89
C TYR A 145 -6.45 3.38 4.07
N VAL A 146 -6.96 3.31 5.30
CA VAL A 146 -8.33 2.85 5.57
C VAL A 146 -9.36 3.76 4.89
N LEU A 147 -9.18 5.08 4.98
CA LEU A 147 -10.06 6.04 4.31
C LEU A 147 -10.04 5.88 2.78
N LEU A 148 -8.86 5.74 2.18
CA LEU A 148 -8.72 5.48 0.74
C LEU A 148 -9.43 4.19 0.32
N LEU A 149 -9.31 3.13 1.11
CA LEU A 149 -9.99 1.86 0.86
C LEU A 149 -11.52 2.02 0.89
N ILE A 150 -12.06 2.74 1.86
CA ILE A 150 -13.50 3.02 1.96
C ILE A 150 -13.98 3.80 0.73
N ILE A 151 -13.23 4.83 0.31
CA ILE A 151 -13.55 5.63 -0.88
C ILE A 151 -13.54 4.74 -2.13
N ALA A 152 -12.54 3.89 -2.29
CA ALA A 152 -12.42 2.98 -3.42
C ALA A 152 -13.60 1.99 -3.48
N LEU A 153 -13.99 1.41 -2.34
CA LEU A 153 -15.16 0.53 -2.23
C LEU A 153 -16.46 1.26 -2.57
N TYR A 154 -16.64 2.50 -2.10
CA TYR A 154 -17.79 3.33 -2.46
C TYR A 154 -17.90 3.56 -3.96
N PHE A 155 -16.82 3.93 -4.63
CA PHE A 155 -16.80 4.11 -6.08
C PHE A 155 -17.05 2.80 -6.83
N ALA A 156 -16.43 1.70 -6.42
CA ALA A 156 -16.65 0.38 -6.98
C ALA A 156 -18.14 -0.02 -6.89
N PHE A 157 -18.74 0.14 -5.71
CA PHE A 157 -20.18 -0.13 -5.51
C PHE A 157 -21.06 0.76 -6.40
N ARG A 158 -20.75 2.04 -6.50
CA ARG A 158 -21.46 2.98 -7.36
C ARG A 158 -21.40 2.58 -8.84
N ILE A 159 -20.22 2.16 -9.31
CA ILE A 159 -20.01 1.69 -10.68
C ILE A 159 -20.87 0.45 -10.96
N VAL A 160 -20.79 -0.57 -10.09
CA VAL A 160 -21.56 -1.82 -10.23
C VAL A 160 -23.07 -1.52 -10.27
N ARG A 161 -23.56 -0.64 -9.39
CA ARG A 161 -24.96 -0.26 -9.35
C ARG A 161 -25.42 0.43 -10.65
N ASN A 162 -24.59 1.32 -11.19
CA ASN A 162 -24.89 1.98 -12.47
C ASN A 162 -24.93 0.99 -13.65
N PHE A 163 -23.97 0.04 -13.70
CA PHE A 163 -23.96 -1.00 -14.73
C PHE A 163 -25.17 -1.92 -14.66
N ASN A 164 -25.59 -2.32 -13.47
CA ASN A 164 -26.80 -3.14 -13.29
C ASN A 164 -28.07 -2.38 -13.73
N GLY A 165 -28.17 -1.10 -13.41
CA GLY A 165 -29.27 -0.25 -13.88
C GLY A 165 -29.35 -0.14 -15.40
N LEU A 166 -28.20 0.00 -16.06
CA LEU A 166 -28.13 0.07 -17.53
C LEU A 166 -28.50 -1.27 -18.19
N ARG A 167 -27.96 -2.38 -17.65
CA ARG A 167 -28.32 -3.74 -18.13
C ARG A 167 -29.81 -4.01 -18.03
N ASN A 168 -30.46 -3.64 -16.93
CA ASN A 168 -31.89 -3.83 -16.75
C ASN A 168 -32.71 -3.03 -17.81
N ARG A 169 -32.32 -1.79 -18.09
CA ARG A 169 -32.97 -0.98 -19.14
C ARG A 169 -32.86 -1.65 -20.51
N ILE A 170 -31.67 -2.08 -20.90
CA ILE A 170 -31.43 -2.75 -22.19
C ILE A 170 -32.25 -4.06 -22.28
N ASN A 171 -32.34 -4.83 -21.20
CA ASN A 171 -33.13 -6.07 -21.20
C ASN A 171 -34.63 -5.80 -21.36
N VAL A 172 -35.17 -4.77 -20.69
CA VAL A 172 -36.56 -4.38 -20.81
C VAL A 172 -36.85 -3.91 -22.25
N GLU A 173 -36.01 -3.08 -22.87
CA GLU A 173 -36.17 -2.65 -24.26
C GLU A 173 -36.15 -3.83 -25.26
N LYS A 174 -35.22 -4.78 -25.06
CA LYS A 174 -35.15 -5.99 -25.87
C LYS A 174 -36.43 -6.81 -25.76
N GLN A 175 -36.91 -7.08 -24.56
CA GLN A 175 -38.15 -7.81 -24.33
C GLN A 175 -39.35 -7.11 -25.00
N LEU A 176 -39.44 -5.77 -24.84
CA LEU A 176 -40.52 -5.00 -25.48
C LEU A 176 -40.48 -5.09 -27.00
N THR A 177 -39.27 -5.10 -27.58
CA THR A 177 -39.09 -5.25 -29.04
C THR A 177 -39.48 -6.65 -29.49
N GLU A 178 -39.07 -7.70 -28.76
CA GLU A 178 -39.44 -9.08 -29.04
C GLU A 178 -40.97 -9.27 -28.97
N TYR A 179 -41.61 -8.76 -27.90
CA TYR A 179 -43.07 -8.82 -27.78
C TYR A 179 -43.78 -8.12 -28.94
N LYS A 180 -43.31 -6.94 -29.38
CA LYS A 180 -43.85 -6.23 -30.53
C LYS A 180 -43.74 -7.07 -31.81
N LEU A 181 -42.57 -7.69 -32.07
CA LEU A 181 -42.36 -8.49 -33.26
C LEU A 181 -43.29 -9.73 -33.27
N VAL A 182 -43.37 -10.46 -32.17
CA VAL A 182 -44.24 -11.64 -32.03
C VAL A 182 -45.71 -11.22 -32.20
N PHE A 183 -46.11 -10.12 -31.56
CA PHE A 183 -47.46 -9.58 -31.69
C PHE A 183 -47.82 -9.25 -33.14
N PHE A 184 -46.98 -8.49 -33.85
CA PHE A 184 -47.22 -8.11 -35.24
C PHE A 184 -47.20 -9.33 -36.18
N THR A 185 -46.31 -10.28 -35.94
CA THR A 185 -46.26 -11.52 -36.74
C THR A 185 -47.52 -12.34 -36.57
N ASN A 186 -47.98 -12.55 -35.33
CA ASN A 186 -49.21 -13.30 -35.07
C ASN A 186 -50.45 -12.61 -35.65
N ILE A 187 -50.58 -11.30 -35.41
CA ILE A 187 -51.69 -10.53 -35.96
C ILE A 187 -51.69 -10.60 -37.48
N SER A 188 -50.53 -10.46 -38.10
CA SER A 188 -50.44 -10.53 -39.58
C SER A 188 -50.92 -11.87 -40.12
N HIS A 189 -50.58 -12.98 -39.46
CA HIS A 189 -51.07 -14.29 -39.83
C HIS A 189 -52.56 -14.44 -39.60
N GLU A 190 -53.09 -14.01 -38.45
CA GLU A 190 -54.50 -14.09 -38.09
C GLU A 190 -55.40 -13.24 -39.05
N PHE A 191 -54.89 -12.12 -39.50
CA PHE A 191 -55.68 -11.30 -40.50
C PHE A 191 -55.50 -11.75 -41.95
N ARG A 192 -54.35 -12.34 -42.31
CA ARG A 192 -54.14 -12.80 -43.70
C ARG A 192 -55.14 -13.87 -44.10
N THR A 193 -55.41 -14.83 -43.21
CA THR A 193 -56.28 -15.96 -43.49
C THR A 193 -57.73 -15.51 -43.87
N PRO A 194 -58.45 -14.72 -43.05
CA PRO A 194 -59.78 -14.28 -43.39
C PRO A 194 -59.81 -13.37 -44.61
N LEU A 195 -58.83 -12.50 -44.80
CA LEU A 195 -58.74 -11.63 -45.98
C LEU A 195 -58.53 -12.41 -47.27
N THR A 196 -57.69 -13.47 -47.23
CA THR A 196 -57.52 -14.36 -48.40
C THR A 196 -58.78 -15.11 -48.72
N LEU A 197 -59.56 -15.53 -47.72
CA LEU A 197 -60.88 -16.18 -47.95
C LEU A 197 -61.87 -15.19 -48.57
N ILE A 198 -61.93 -13.95 -48.08
CA ILE A 198 -62.74 -12.89 -48.61
C ILE A 198 -62.37 -12.60 -50.08
N GLN A 199 -61.05 -12.48 -50.35
CA GLN A 199 -60.59 -12.26 -51.75
C GLN A 199 -60.97 -13.43 -52.66
N GLY A 200 -60.79 -14.68 -52.25
CA GLY A 200 -61.16 -15.87 -53.00
C GLY A 200 -62.66 -15.95 -53.26
N ALA A 201 -63.51 -15.50 -52.31
CA ALA A 201 -64.95 -15.42 -52.50
C ALA A 201 -65.31 -14.32 -53.50
N LEU A 202 -64.70 -13.14 -53.40
CA LEU A 202 -64.92 -12.04 -54.37
C LEU A 202 -64.50 -12.43 -55.79
N GLU A 203 -63.37 -13.10 -55.96
CA GLU A 203 -62.92 -13.61 -57.26
C GLU A 203 -63.90 -14.62 -57.86
N LYS A 204 -64.49 -15.50 -57.07
CA LYS A 204 -65.51 -16.45 -57.51
C LYS A 204 -66.76 -15.72 -57.95
N ILE A 205 -67.27 -14.73 -57.22
CA ILE A 205 -68.42 -13.96 -57.54
C ILE A 205 -68.16 -13.18 -58.84
N GLN A 206 -67.00 -12.58 -59.01
CA GLN A 206 -66.66 -11.82 -60.22
C GLN A 206 -66.55 -12.67 -61.49
N ARG A 207 -66.39 -13.99 -61.37
CA ARG A 207 -66.36 -14.95 -62.49
C ARG A 207 -67.77 -15.39 -62.95
N VAL A 208 -68.81 -15.06 -62.19
CA VAL A 208 -70.23 -15.39 -62.61
C VAL A 208 -70.63 -14.44 -63.71
N THR A 209 -71.14 -15.00 -64.80
CA THR A 209 -71.39 -14.29 -66.05
C THR A 209 -72.58 -13.33 -66.00
N ASP A 210 -73.45 -13.42 -64.97
CA ASP A 210 -74.71 -12.64 -64.89
C ASP A 210 -74.79 -11.86 -63.56
N ILE A 211 -73.83 -10.92 -63.34
CA ILE A 211 -73.85 -10.05 -62.15
C ILE A 211 -74.76 -8.82 -62.44
N PRO A 212 -75.73 -8.51 -61.57
CA PRO A 212 -76.55 -7.30 -61.69
C PRO A 212 -75.64 -6.05 -61.69
N ARG A 213 -75.94 -5.11 -62.61
CA ARG A 213 -75.09 -3.90 -62.77
C ARG A 213 -74.93 -3.10 -61.51
N GLU A 214 -75.86 -3.14 -60.59
CA GLU A 214 -75.86 -2.45 -59.29
C GLU A 214 -74.81 -3.03 -58.33
N LEU A 215 -74.40 -4.31 -58.45
CA LEU A 215 -73.45 -4.97 -57.60
C LEU A 215 -72.02 -4.90 -58.11
N ILE A 216 -71.75 -4.50 -59.33
CA ILE A 216 -70.42 -4.44 -59.92
C ILE A 216 -69.51 -3.44 -59.15
N TYR A 217 -70.04 -2.26 -58.83
CA TYR A 217 -69.29 -1.21 -58.16
C TYR A 217 -68.99 -1.59 -56.69
N PRO A 218 -69.95 -2.05 -55.87
CA PRO A 218 -69.67 -2.54 -54.51
C PRO A 218 -68.62 -3.67 -54.45
N LEU A 219 -68.74 -4.68 -55.33
CA LEU A 219 -67.76 -5.79 -55.37
C LEU A 219 -66.38 -5.34 -55.74
N LYS A 220 -66.22 -4.42 -56.70
CA LYS A 220 -64.92 -3.86 -57.04
C LYS A 220 -64.30 -3.03 -55.90
N THR A 221 -65.11 -2.35 -55.11
CA THR A 221 -64.71 -1.58 -53.95
C THR A 221 -64.24 -2.51 -52.83
N MET A 222 -64.97 -3.59 -52.57
CA MET A 222 -64.58 -4.60 -51.59
C MET A 222 -63.26 -5.27 -51.98
N ASP A 223 -63.08 -5.67 -53.22
CA ASP A 223 -61.83 -6.28 -53.70
C ASP A 223 -60.65 -5.33 -53.53
N LYS A 224 -60.77 -4.08 -53.92
CA LYS A 224 -59.78 -3.05 -53.79
C LYS A 224 -59.39 -2.82 -52.28
N SER A 225 -60.37 -2.83 -51.39
CA SER A 225 -60.18 -2.67 -49.97
C SER A 225 -59.48 -3.86 -49.36
N THR A 226 -59.86 -5.09 -49.73
CA THR A 226 -59.20 -6.34 -49.27
C THR A 226 -57.77 -6.42 -49.73
N GLN A 227 -57.48 -6.10 -51.00
CA GLN A 227 -56.12 -6.05 -51.53
C GLN A 227 -55.24 -4.99 -50.79
N ARG A 228 -55.86 -3.83 -50.47
CA ARG A 228 -55.18 -2.79 -49.72
C ARG A 228 -54.81 -3.26 -48.29
N MET A 229 -55.76 -3.94 -47.61
CA MET A 229 -55.49 -4.50 -46.27
C MET A 229 -54.40 -5.58 -46.33
N LEU A 230 -54.42 -6.48 -47.30
CA LEU A 230 -53.37 -7.49 -47.47
C LEU A 230 -51.98 -6.86 -47.71
N ARG A 231 -51.92 -5.77 -48.51
CA ARG A 231 -50.65 -5.04 -48.69
C ARG A 231 -50.14 -4.42 -47.39
N LEU A 232 -51.04 -3.78 -46.61
CA LEU A 232 -50.64 -3.19 -45.30
C LEU A 232 -50.14 -4.23 -44.33
N ILE A 233 -50.80 -5.40 -44.29
CA ILE A 233 -50.32 -6.51 -43.42
C ILE A 233 -48.94 -7.04 -43.83
N ASN A 234 -48.70 -7.14 -45.16
CA ASN A 234 -47.39 -7.58 -45.67
C ASN A 234 -46.28 -6.54 -45.48
N GLN A 235 -46.63 -5.26 -45.23
CA GLN A 235 -45.67 -4.21 -44.90
C GLN A 235 -45.34 -4.15 -43.41
N LEU A 236 -46.12 -4.82 -42.53
CA LEU A 236 -45.91 -4.89 -41.09
C LEU A 236 -45.00 -6.07 -40.69
N LEU A 237 -44.76 -7.01 -41.58
CA LEU A 237 -43.81 -8.13 -41.45
C LEU A 237 -42.43 -7.77 -41.97
#